data_2f43f93b8f6c6f4a5ec01dbfcb81df17
#
_entry.id   2f43f93b8f6c6f4a5ec01dbfcb81df17
#
_cell.length_a   1.000
_cell.length_b   1.000
_cell.length_c   1.000
_cell.angle_alpha   90.00
_cell.angle_beta   90.00
_cell.angle_gamma   90.00
#
_symmetry.space_group_name_H-M   'P 1'
#
loop_
_entity.id
_entity.type
_entity.pdbx_description
1 polymer ?
#
loop_
_entity_poly.entity_id
_entity_poly.type
_entity_poly.pdbx_seq_one_letter_code
_entity_poly.pdbx_strand_id
1 'polypeptide(L)'
;MENIEYRYFDSTELETRSPTNTDFIGQIAGYAIKFNTPSTAMAPFIEYIAPTALDNVDLSDVLALYNHDYANVLGRVDAGTLKLSIDKVGLHFVLDMPDTTVGHDVYNNIKAGNLKGMSFGFSVADGGDSWQQGADSPIRIINQLQTLSEISVVSRPAYDDTSVQVTRSMDAFLSERTRKYKEKVKIYLGGLNEN
;
A
#
# COMPACT_ATOMS: atom_id res chain seq x y z
N MET A 1 -3.11 -12.97 15.12
CA MET A 1 -2.04 -12.25 14.39
C MET A 1 -2.73 -11.41 13.34
N GLU A 2 -2.48 -10.11 13.32
CA GLU A 2 -2.95 -9.25 12.24
C GLU A 2 -2.31 -9.71 10.93
N ASN A 3 -3.11 -9.75 9.87
CA ASN A 3 -2.65 -10.16 8.56
C ASN A 3 -2.09 -8.94 7.83
N ILE A 4 -0.78 -8.69 7.98
CA ILE A 4 -0.12 -7.55 7.35
C ILE A 4 0.06 -7.82 5.86
N GLU A 5 -0.39 -6.90 5.03
CA GLU A 5 -0.20 -6.87 3.60
C GLU A 5 0.85 -5.81 3.25
N TYR A 6 1.61 -6.03 2.18
CA TYR A 6 2.60 -5.08 1.66
C TYR A 6 2.22 -4.63 0.26
N ARG A 7 2.35 -3.33 -0.01
CA ARG A 7 2.12 -2.78 -1.36
C ARG A 7 3.20 -1.80 -1.73
N TYR A 8 3.58 -1.89 -2.98
CA TYR A 8 4.59 -1.07 -3.60
C TYR A 8 3.97 -0.13 -4.63
N PHE A 9 4.47 1.08 -4.68
CA PHE A 9 4.20 2.02 -5.76
C PHE A 9 5.46 2.31 -6.56
N ASP A 10 5.42 2.03 -7.87
CA ASP A 10 6.43 2.46 -8.83
C ASP A 10 6.37 3.99 -8.97
N SER A 11 7.52 4.64 -9.15
CA SER A 11 7.59 6.09 -9.37
C SER A 11 7.12 7.01 -8.24
N THR A 12 7.39 6.66 -7.01
CA THR A 12 7.40 7.69 -5.97
C THR A 12 8.59 8.61 -6.25
N GLU A 13 8.33 9.88 -6.51
CA GLU A 13 9.38 10.89 -6.59
C GLU A 13 9.89 11.12 -5.16
N LEU A 14 10.98 10.41 -4.82
CA LEU A 14 11.67 10.63 -3.57
C LEU A 14 12.55 11.86 -3.71
N GLU A 15 12.28 12.86 -2.88
CA GLU A 15 13.07 14.07 -2.79
C GLU A 15 14.11 13.97 -1.68
N THR A 16 15.34 14.41 -1.94
CA THR A 16 16.33 14.62 -0.90
C THR A 16 16.45 16.09 -0.59
N ARG A 17 16.51 16.44 0.70
CA ARG A 17 16.60 17.81 1.20
C ARG A 17 17.74 17.94 2.21
N SER A 18 18.24 19.16 2.42
CA SER A 18 19.20 19.45 3.47
C SER A 18 18.64 19.15 4.86
N PRO A 19 19.49 18.78 5.85
CA PRO A 19 19.03 18.52 7.20
C PRO A 19 18.42 19.77 7.86
N THR A 20 17.46 19.58 8.75
CA THR A 20 16.86 20.66 9.54
C THR A 20 17.74 21.10 10.71
N ASN A 21 18.61 20.23 11.20
CA ASN A 21 19.60 20.47 12.25
C ASN A 21 20.79 19.52 12.10
N THR A 22 21.75 19.60 13.02
CA THR A 22 23.02 18.84 12.97
C THR A 22 22.91 17.38 13.42
N ASP A 23 21.75 16.96 13.91
CA ASP A 23 21.52 15.59 14.42
C ASP A 23 21.14 14.61 13.30
N PHE A 24 20.88 15.16 12.10
CA PHE A 24 20.48 14.40 10.91
C PHE A 24 21.37 14.69 9.71
N ILE A 25 21.52 13.71 8.83
CA ILE A 25 22.35 13.84 7.62
C ILE A 25 21.60 14.50 6.45
N GLY A 26 20.28 14.58 6.52
CA GLY A 26 19.40 15.15 5.51
C GLY A 26 17.95 14.80 5.76
N GLN A 27 17.09 15.13 4.81
CA GLN A 27 15.70 14.68 4.80
C GLN A 27 15.40 13.96 3.49
N ILE A 28 14.46 13.01 3.57
CA ILE A 28 13.77 12.49 2.39
C ILE A 28 12.27 12.79 2.50
N ALA A 29 11.63 13.04 1.38
CA ALA A 29 10.20 13.31 1.33
C ALA A 29 9.59 12.68 0.08
N GLY A 30 8.29 12.41 0.11
CA GLY A 30 7.54 11.82 -1.00
C GLY A 30 6.18 11.30 -0.56
N TYR A 31 5.55 10.51 -1.40
CA TYR A 31 4.31 9.82 -1.08
C TYR A 31 4.57 8.35 -0.79
N ALA A 32 4.20 7.89 0.40
CA ALA A 32 4.24 6.47 0.77
C ALA A 32 3.05 5.70 0.18
N ILE A 33 1.88 6.36 0.07
CA ILE A 33 0.65 5.82 -0.51
C ILE A 33 0.13 6.86 -1.50
N LYS A 34 -0.28 6.43 -2.71
CA LYS A 34 -1.00 7.27 -3.68
C LYS A 34 -2.43 6.75 -3.84
N PHE A 35 -3.41 7.62 -3.64
CA PHE A 35 -4.82 7.28 -3.81
C PHE A 35 -5.19 7.15 -5.29
N ASN A 36 -6.16 6.28 -5.57
CA ASN A 36 -6.69 6.04 -6.91
C ASN A 36 -5.62 5.73 -7.97
N THR A 37 -4.45 5.30 -7.53
CA THR A 37 -3.35 4.86 -8.40
C THR A 37 -3.29 3.34 -8.32
N PRO A 38 -3.22 2.62 -9.46
CA PRO A 38 -3.10 1.18 -9.42
C PRO A 38 -1.79 0.80 -8.75
N SER A 39 -1.85 -0.10 -7.78
CA SER A 39 -0.63 -0.72 -7.24
C SER A 39 0.06 -1.50 -8.34
N THR A 40 1.38 -1.60 -8.29
CA THR A 40 2.14 -2.43 -9.24
C THR A 40 1.64 -3.85 -9.14
N ALA A 41 1.25 -4.40 -10.28
CA ALA A 41 0.43 -5.59 -10.40
C ALA A 41 0.94 -6.76 -9.55
N MET A 42 0.17 -7.11 -8.57
CA MET A 42 0.18 -8.44 -7.98
C MET A 42 -0.91 -9.21 -8.72
N ALA A 43 -0.50 -9.95 -9.77
CA ALA A 43 -1.46 -10.81 -10.46
C ALA A 43 -2.18 -11.72 -9.43
N PRO A 44 -3.49 -11.91 -9.51
CA PRO A 44 -4.35 -11.79 -10.69
C PRO A 44 -5.37 -10.62 -10.65
N PHE A 45 -5.15 -9.56 -9.92
CA PHE A 45 -6.07 -8.43 -9.80
C PHE A 45 -5.33 -7.09 -9.82
N ILE A 46 -6.07 -6.00 -10.09
CA ILE A 46 -5.59 -4.63 -9.96
C ILE A 46 -6.13 -4.08 -8.64
N GLU A 47 -5.28 -3.37 -7.87
CA GLU A 47 -5.69 -2.81 -6.59
C GLU A 47 -5.53 -1.30 -6.56
N TYR A 48 -6.48 -0.64 -5.89
CA TYR A 48 -6.47 0.79 -5.62
C TYR A 48 -6.70 1.05 -4.14
N ILE A 49 -6.03 2.08 -3.62
CA ILE A 49 -6.30 2.62 -2.29
C ILE A 49 -7.25 3.81 -2.46
N ALA A 50 -8.41 3.75 -1.83
CA ALA A 50 -9.38 4.84 -1.84
C ALA A 50 -8.90 6.02 -0.98
N PRO A 51 -9.30 7.27 -1.28
CA PRO A 51 -8.96 8.44 -0.45
C PRO A 51 -9.44 8.32 1.00
N THR A 52 -10.49 7.56 1.26
CA THR A 52 -11.05 7.31 2.59
C THR A 52 -10.31 6.24 3.39
N ALA A 53 -9.37 5.53 2.75
CA ALA A 53 -8.75 4.35 3.37
C ALA A 53 -8.02 4.64 4.69
N LEU A 54 -7.58 5.88 4.90
CA LEU A 54 -6.85 6.32 6.07
C LEU A 54 -7.67 7.16 7.08
N ASP A 55 -8.97 7.40 6.83
CA ASP A 55 -9.76 8.36 7.61
C ASP A 55 -9.80 8.07 9.13
N ASN A 56 -9.69 6.82 9.55
CA ASN A 56 -9.77 6.42 10.97
C ASN A 56 -8.54 5.60 11.42
N VAL A 57 -7.44 5.70 10.69
CA VAL A 57 -6.21 4.96 11.01
C VAL A 57 -5.39 5.77 12.00
N ASP A 58 -4.97 5.14 13.10
CA ASP A 58 -3.97 5.73 13.99
C ASP A 58 -2.60 5.69 13.32
N LEU A 59 -2.04 6.86 13.06
CA LEU A 59 -0.73 7.03 12.43
C LEU A 59 0.38 7.37 13.45
N SER A 60 0.08 7.40 14.73
CA SER A 60 0.99 7.89 15.78
C SER A 60 2.23 7.02 16.00
N ASP A 61 2.16 5.72 15.66
CA ASP A 61 3.24 4.73 15.88
C ASP A 61 3.84 4.17 14.57
N VAL A 62 3.60 4.83 13.44
CA VAL A 62 4.12 4.38 12.14
C VAL A 62 5.64 4.50 12.10
N LEU A 63 6.29 3.42 11.64
CA LEU A 63 7.72 3.34 11.42
C LEU A 63 8.10 3.69 9.97
N ALA A 64 9.28 4.28 9.78
CA ALA A 64 9.95 4.33 8.48
C ALA A 64 11.10 3.32 8.49
N LEU A 65 11.07 2.37 7.55
CA LEU A 65 12.03 1.27 7.47
C LEU A 65 12.80 1.27 6.14
N TYR A 66 13.83 0.45 6.07
CA TYR A 66 14.48 0.04 4.84
C TYR A 66 14.16 -1.42 4.53
N ASN A 67 13.56 -1.67 3.35
CA ASN A 67 13.20 -3.02 2.86
C ASN A 67 12.34 -3.85 3.83
N HIS A 68 11.39 -3.23 4.55
CA HIS A 68 10.52 -3.90 5.54
C HIS A 68 11.25 -4.56 6.71
N ASP A 69 12.52 -4.21 6.91
CA ASP A 69 13.34 -4.81 7.96
C ASP A 69 13.25 -3.97 9.24
N TYR A 70 12.61 -4.52 10.26
CA TYR A 70 12.49 -3.90 11.58
C TYR A 70 13.83 -3.74 12.33
N ALA A 71 14.92 -4.34 11.86
CA ALA A 71 16.28 -4.04 12.34
C ALA A 71 16.85 -2.78 11.68
N ASN A 72 16.30 -2.31 10.58
CA ASN A 72 16.76 -1.16 9.80
C ASN A 72 15.77 0.02 9.88
N VAL A 73 15.54 0.53 11.09
CA VAL A 73 14.66 1.67 11.34
C VAL A 73 15.33 2.96 10.88
N LEU A 74 14.65 3.73 10.04
CA LEU A 74 15.09 5.05 9.57
C LEU A 74 14.48 6.20 10.37
N GLY A 75 13.28 5.97 10.96
CA GLY A 75 12.59 6.93 11.82
C GLY A 75 11.21 6.46 12.20
N ARG A 76 10.49 7.26 13.00
CA ARG A 76 9.11 6.96 13.43
C ARG A 76 8.36 8.22 13.87
N VAL A 77 7.04 8.13 13.87
CA VAL A 77 6.18 9.28 14.12
C VAL A 77 6.27 9.73 15.58
N ASP A 78 6.17 8.84 16.56
CA ASP A 78 6.19 9.18 17.98
C ASP A 78 7.56 9.73 18.46
N ALA A 79 8.66 9.39 17.75
CA ALA A 79 9.97 10.00 18.00
C ALA A 79 10.12 11.38 17.31
N GLY A 80 9.15 11.81 16.51
CA GLY A 80 9.17 13.08 15.78
C GLY A 80 10.11 13.13 14.57
N THR A 81 10.75 12.02 14.22
CA THR A 81 11.68 11.91 13.09
C THR A 81 10.98 11.61 11.77
N LEU A 82 9.76 11.08 11.82
CA LEU A 82 8.85 10.87 10.69
C LEU A 82 7.62 11.76 10.85
N LYS A 83 7.29 12.54 9.81
CA LYS A 83 6.06 13.34 9.74
C LYS A 83 5.21 12.82 8.61
N LEU A 84 3.95 12.50 8.91
CA LEU A 84 2.95 12.04 7.96
C LEU A 84 1.85 13.08 7.79
N SER A 85 1.40 13.28 6.57
CA SER A 85 0.26 14.15 6.25
C SER A 85 -0.56 13.57 5.10
N ILE A 86 -1.87 13.60 5.24
CA ILE A 86 -2.81 13.13 4.22
C ILE A 86 -3.27 14.33 3.40
N ASP A 87 -3.21 14.19 2.07
CA ASP A 87 -3.77 15.17 1.14
C ASP A 87 -4.58 14.47 0.04
N LYS A 88 -5.01 15.23 -0.98
CA LYS A 88 -5.79 14.68 -2.11
C LYS A 88 -5.03 13.69 -3.00
N VAL A 89 -3.70 13.67 -2.92
CA VAL A 89 -2.83 12.76 -3.70
C VAL A 89 -2.62 11.45 -2.96
N GLY A 90 -2.43 11.51 -1.61
CA GLY A 90 -2.14 10.33 -0.82
C GLY A 90 -1.59 10.63 0.57
N LEU A 91 -0.82 9.70 1.10
CA LEU A 91 -0.06 9.83 2.34
C LEU A 91 1.34 10.36 2.01
N HIS A 92 1.54 11.63 2.24
CA HIS A 92 2.84 12.30 2.12
C HIS A 92 3.65 12.11 3.39
N PHE A 93 4.95 11.90 3.26
CA PHE A 93 5.89 11.81 4.38
C PHE A 93 7.06 12.77 4.24
N VAL A 94 7.60 13.17 5.39
CA VAL A 94 8.91 13.82 5.53
C VAL A 94 9.65 13.07 6.62
N LEU A 95 10.82 12.56 6.31
CA LEU A 95 11.67 11.76 7.20
C LEU A 95 13.01 12.42 7.40
N ASP A 96 13.35 12.74 8.64
CA ASP A 96 14.67 13.17 9.04
C ASP A 96 15.61 11.94 9.09
N MET A 97 16.62 11.93 8.22
CA MET A 97 17.50 10.76 8.04
C MET A 97 18.55 10.69 9.16
N PRO A 98 18.59 9.57 9.90
CA PRO A 98 19.48 9.43 11.06
C PRO A 98 20.94 9.34 10.64
N ASP A 99 21.84 9.84 11.50
CA ASP A 99 23.30 9.68 11.35
C ASP A 99 23.75 8.28 11.79
N THR A 100 23.34 7.29 10.99
CA THR A 100 23.67 5.86 11.16
C THR A 100 24.18 5.28 9.85
N THR A 101 24.83 4.13 9.89
CA THR A 101 25.30 3.46 8.66
C THR A 101 24.17 3.24 7.67
N VAL A 102 23.02 2.68 8.12
CA VAL A 102 21.87 2.45 7.24
C VAL A 102 21.26 3.77 6.75
N GLY A 103 21.21 4.81 7.60
CA GLY A 103 20.76 6.14 7.20
C GLY A 103 21.59 6.72 6.06
N HIS A 104 22.92 6.69 6.18
CA HIS A 104 23.83 7.14 5.13
C HIS A 104 23.69 6.32 3.85
N ASP A 105 23.62 5.00 3.94
CA ASP A 105 23.51 4.11 2.78
C ASP A 105 22.21 4.38 2.02
N VAL A 106 21.08 4.45 2.72
CA VAL A 106 19.77 4.72 2.12
C VAL A 106 19.72 6.11 1.50
N TYR A 107 20.15 7.16 2.24
CA TYR A 107 20.13 8.53 1.76
C TYR A 107 20.98 8.71 0.50
N ASN A 108 22.19 8.18 0.48
CA ASN A 108 23.09 8.28 -0.67
C ASN A 108 22.55 7.48 -1.87
N ASN A 109 21.94 6.32 -1.65
CA ASN A 109 21.33 5.54 -2.72
C ASN A 109 20.09 6.23 -3.31
N ILE A 110 19.28 6.91 -2.51
CA ILE A 110 18.17 7.75 -3.03
C ILE A 110 18.74 8.90 -3.85
N LYS A 111 19.73 9.62 -3.33
CA LYS A 111 20.38 10.73 -4.02
C LYS A 111 21.03 10.31 -5.34
N ALA A 112 21.58 9.12 -5.39
CA ALA A 112 22.16 8.53 -6.60
C ALA A 112 21.11 7.96 -7.57
N GLY A 113 19.84 7.90 -7.17
CA GLY A 113 18.76 7.32 -7.97
C GLY A 113 18.75 5.79 -8.02
N ASN A 114 19.46 5.12 -7.11
CA ASN A 114 19.45 3.66 -6.99
C ASN A 114 18.22 3.14 -6.23
N LEU A 115 17.70 3.94 -5.28
CA LEU A 115 16.48 3.67 -4.53
C LEU A 115 15.39 4.68 -4.97
N LYS A 116 14.27 4.20 -5.43
CA LYS A 116 13.18 5.03 -5.99
C LYS A 116 11.79 4.64 -5.51
N GLY A 117 11.66 3.49 -4.88
CA GLY A 117 10.38 2.92 -4.52
C GLY A 117 10.02 3.13 -3.07
N MET A 118 8.73 3.25 -2.83
CA MET A 118 8.12 3.16 -1.51
C MET A 118 7.19 1.97 -1.45
N SER A 119 7.17 1.33 -0.30
CA SER A 119 6.23 0.29 0.06
C SER A 119 5.64 0.63 1.43
N PHE A 120 4.55 -0.02 1.81
CA PHE A 120 3.95 0.13 3.13
C PHE A 120 3.33 -1.17 3.61
N GLY A 121 3.41 -1.40 4.93
CA GLY A 121 2.85 -2.55 5.61
C GLY A 121 1.56 -2.16 6.34
N PHE A 122 0.45 -2.83 6.03
CA PHE A 122 -0.88 -2.49 6.53
C PHE A 122 -1.77 -3.72 6.73
N SER A 123 -2.87 -3.55 7.45
CA SER A 123 -3.97 -4.50 7.46
C SER A 123 -5.27 -3.82 7.05
N VAL A 124 -6.20 -4.59 6.49
CA VAL A 124 -7.50 -4.11 6.03
C VAL A 124 -8.56 -4.39 7.09
N ALA A 125 -9.42 -3.42 7.38
CA ALA A 125 -10.54 -3.58 8.29
C ALA A 125 -11.53 -4.64 7.78
N ASP A 126 -12.30 -5.24 8.67
CA ASP A 126 -13.36 -6.17 8.28
C ASP A 126 -14.38 -5.46 7.37
N GLY A 127 -14.55 -5.97 6.14
CA GLY A 127 -15.36 -5.32 5.10
C GLY A 127 -14.75 -4.03 4.54
N GLY A 128 -13.48 -3.76 4.84
CA GLY A 128 -12.76 -2.56 4.40
C GLY A 128 -12.31 -2.60 2.95
N ASP A 129 -12.53 -3.67 2.22
CA ASP A 129 -12.28 -3.76 0.78
C ASP A 129 -13.56 -4.08 0.00
N SER A 130 -13.53 -3.78 -1.28
CA SER A 130 -14.59 -4.14 -2.22
C SER A 130 -14.00 -4.59 -3.54
N TRP A 131 -14.74 -5.47 -4.25
CA TRP A 131 -14.30 -6.05 -5.50
C TRP A 131 -15.22 -5.67 -6.65
N GLN A 132 -14.64 -5.35 -7.78
CA GLN A 132 -15.34 -5.01 -9.01
C GLN A 132 -14.80 -5.83 -10.18
N GLN A 133 -15.64 -5.97 -11.23
CA GLN A 133 -15.18 -6.56 -12.48
C GLN A 133 -14.49 -5.47 -13.32
N GLY A 134 -13.19 -5.62 -13.55
CA GLY A 134 -12.46 -4.87 -14.56
C GLY A 134 -12.57 -5.51 -15.94
N ALA A 135 -12.02 -4.85 -16.95
CA ALA A 135 -12.03 -5.35 -18.34
C ALA A 135 -11.27 -6.69 -18.46
N ASP A 136 -10.06 -6.75 -17.95
CA ASP A 136 -9.17 -7.91 -18.09
C ASP A 136 -8.96 -8.67 -16.78
N SER A 137 -9.08 -7.99 -15.63
CA SER A 137 -8.82 -8.55 -14.30
C SER A 137 -9.81 -8.02 -13.29
N PRO A 138 -10.08 -8.75 -12.18
CA PRO A 138 -10.79 -8.19 -11.03
C PRO A 138 -10.06 -6.94 -10.50
N ILE A 139 -10.84 -6.01 -9.96
CA ILE A 139 -10.33 -4.81 -9.30
C ILE A 139 -10.70 -4.89 -7.82
N ARG A 140 -9.70 -4.77 -6.96
CA ARG A 140 -9.86 -4.59 -5.51
C ARG A 140 -9.74 -3.12 -5.18
N ILE A 141 -10.68 -2.60 -4.39
CA ILE A 141 -10.60 -1.24 -3.84
C ILE A 141 -10.53 -1.35 -2.33
N ILE A 142 -9.44 -0.88 -1.75
CA ILE A 142 -9.27 -0.79 -0.30
C ILE A 142 -9.89 0.53 0.14
N ASN A 143 -11.01 0.46 0.86
CA ASN A 143 -11.79 1.61 1.32
C ASN A 143 -11.44 2.01 2.75
N GLN A 144 -10.95 1.05 3.58
CA GLN A 144 -10.62 1.26 4.99
C GLN A 144 -9.49 0.35 5.42
N LEU A 145 -8.37 0.92 5.85
CA LEU A 145 -7.34 0.19 6.57
C LEU A 145 -7.73 0.02 8.05
N GLN A 146 -7.31 -1.10 8.63
CA GLN A 146 -7.36 -1.30 10.08
C GLN A 146 -6.12 -0.69 10.73
N THR A 147 -4.94 -0.96 10.15
CA THR A 147 -3.65 -0.44 10.63
C THR A 147 -2.75 -0.04 9.47
N LEU A 148 -1.87 0.91 9.72
CA LEU A 148 -0.67 1.19 8.94
C LEU A 148 0.53 1.04 9.89
N SER A 149 1.29 -0.04 9.72
CA SER A 149 2.38 -0.37 10.67
C SER A 149 3.68 0.32 10.32
N GLU A 150 3.96 0.44 9.00
CA GLU A 150 5.21 1.03 8.54
C GLU A 150 5.11 1.54 7.09
N ILE A 151 6.02 2.43 6.74
CA ILE A 151 6.38 2.79 5.38
C ILE A 151 7.84 2.45 5.15
N SER A 152 8.18 1.91 3.98
CA SER A 152 9.55 1.48 3.67
C SER A 152 10.08 2.09 2.39
N VAL A 153 11.34 2.57 2.45
CA VAL A 153 12.13 2.74 1.23
C VAL A 153 12.56 1.35 0.76
N VAL A 154 12.28 1.00 -0.49
CA VAL A 154 12.58 -0.33 -1.02
C VAL A 154 13.40 -0.28 -2.30
N SER A 155 14.28 -1.27 -2.46
CA SER A 155 15.12 -1.42 -3.65
C SER A 155 14.37 -2.00 -4.85
N ARG A 156 13.38 -2.85 -4.58
CA ARG A 156 12.48 -3.49 -5.57
C ARG A 156 11.12 -3.71 -4.93
N PRO A 157 10.05 -3.82 -5.75
CA PRO A 157 8.77 -4.29 -5.23
C PRO A 157 8.95 -5.62 -4.51
N ALA A 158 8.44 -5.72 -3.30
CA ALA A 158 8.30 -7.02 -2.67
C ALA A 158 7.27 -7.82 -3.49
N TYR A 159 7.70 -8.92 -4.09
CA TYR A 159 6.80 -9.93 -4.65
C TYR A 159 6.38 -10.84 -3.49
N ASP A 160 5.66 -10.28 -2.53
CA ASP A 160 5.17 -11.09 -1.43
C ASP A 160 3.84 -11.74 -1.79
N ASP A 161 3.72 -12.98 -1.35
CA ASP A 161 2.55 -13.82 -1.55
C ASP A 161 1.26 -13.07 -1.19
N THR A 162 0.31 -13.13 -2.12
CA THR A 162 -1.05 -12.64 -1.87
C THR A 162 -1.57 -13.25 -0.58
N SER A 163 -1.92 -12.42 0.40
CA SER A 163 -2.33 -12.92 1.71
C SER A 163 -3.52 -13.90 1.58
N VAL A 164 -3.60 -14.85 2.50
CA VAL A 164 -4.71 -15.83 2.54
C VAL A 164 -6.08 -15.13 2.59
N GLN A 165 -6.16 -13.97 3.25
CA GLN A 165 -7.40 -13.19 3.34
C GLN A 165 -7.78 -12.56 2.00
N VAL A 166 -6.82 -12.01 1.27
CA VAL A 166 -7.04 -11.47 -0.09
C VAL A 166 -7.49 -12.57 -1.03
N THR A 167 -6.84 -13.74 -0.99
CA THR A 167 -7.25 -14.90 -1.79
C THR A 167 -8.69 -15.31 -1.49
N ARG A 168 -9.07 -15.40 -0.21
CA ARG A 168 -10.44 -15.76 0.20
C ARG A 168 -11.47 -14.72 -0.25
N SER A 169 -11.18 -13.43 -0.12
CA SER A 169 -12.12 -12.37 -0.55
C SER A 169 -12.29 -12.37 -2.07
N MET A 170 -11.23 -12.60 -2.82
CA MET A 170 -11.28 -12.77 -4.27
C MET A 170 -12.08 -14.01 -4.68
N ASP A 171 -11.84 -15.17 -4.04
CA ASP A 171 -12.58 -16.41 -4.31
C ASP A 171 -14.07 -16.25 -4.03
N ALA A 172 -14.44 -15.57 -2.95
CA ALA A 172 -15.83 -15.27 -2.63
C ALA A 172 -16.48 -14.40 -3.73
N PHE A 173 -15.79 -13.36 -4.19
CA PHE A 173 -16.24 -12.50 -5.29
C PHE A 173 -16.46 -13.31 -6.60
N LEU A 174 -15.50 -14.12 -7.00
CA LEU A 174 -15.57 -14.94 -8.22
C LEU A 174 -16.69 -16.00 -8.13
N SER A 175 -16.86 -16.61 -6.96
CA SER A 175 -17.89 -17.61 -6.69
C SER A 175 -19.29 -16.98 -6.77
N GLU A 176 -19.51 -15.81 -6.17
CA GLU A 176 -20.77 -15.08 -6.23
C GLU A 176 -21.10 -14.66 -7.67
N ARG A 177 -20.11 -14.19 -8.41
CA ARG A 177 -20.25 -13.84 -9.83
C ARG A 177 -20.68 -15.04 -10.67
N THR A 178 -20.03 -16.19 -10.48
CA THR A 178 -20.37 -17.44 -11.18
C THR A 178 -21.79 -17.87 -10.85
N ARG A 179 -22.23 -17.75 -9.58
CA ARG A 179 -23.60 -18.04 -9.16
C ARG A 179 -24.60 -17.12 -9.87
N LYS A 180 -24.37 -15.80 -9.84
CA LYS A 180 -25.26 -14.82 -10.51
C LYS A 180 -25.35 -15.05 -12.01
N TYR A 181 -24.24 -15.44 -12.65
CA TYR A 181 -24.24 -15.79 -14.07
C TYR A 181 -25.11 -17.03 -14.35
N LYS A 182 -24.93 -18.11 -13.57
CA LYS A 182 -25.73 -19.34 -13.70
C LYS A 182 -27.24 -19.09 -13.48
N GLU A 183 -27.61 -18.25 -12.53
CA GLU A 183 -28.99 -17.84 -12.27
C GLU A 183 -29.60 -17.10 -13.50
N LYS A 184 -28.86 -16.13 -14.07
CA LYS A 184 -29.27 -15.41 -15.28
C LYS A 184 -29.48 -16.34 -16.46
N VAL A 185 -28.53 -17.27 -16.69
CA VAL A 185 -28.65 -18.27 -17.78
C VAL A 185 -29.86 -19.16 -17.55
N LYS A 186 -30.13 -19.62 -16.32
CA LYS A 186 -31.27 -20.44 -15.98
C LYS A 186 -32.62 -19.72 -16.25
N ILE A 187 -32.69 -18.43 -15.90
CA ILE A 187 -33.90 -17.59 -16.18
C ILE A 187 -34.10 -17.46 -17.70
N TYR A 188 -33.01 -17.17 -18.45
CA TYR A 188 -33.07 -17.02 -19.89
C TYR A 188 -33.54 -18.32 -20.59
N LEU A 189 -32.96 -19.45 -20.19
CA LEU A 189 -33.34 -20.76 -20.76
C LEU A 189 -34.74 -21.21 -20.31
N GLY A 190 -35.17 -20.89 -19.10
CA GLY A 190 -36.53 -21.17 -18.62
C GLY A 190 -37.60 -20.39 -19.38
N GLY A 191 -37.34 -19.12 -19.70
CA GLY A 191 -38.22 -18.28 -20.52
C GLY A 191 -38.32 -18.69 -22.00
N LEU A 192 -37.39 -19.49 -22.51
CA LEU A 192 -37.45 -20.04 -23.87
C LEU A 192 -38.34 -21.28 -23.98
N ASN A 193 -38.68 -21.93 -22.85
CA ASN A 193 -39.53 -23.13 -22.83
C ASN A 193 -41.00 -22.82 -22.57
N GLU A 194 -41.41 -21.56 -22.44
CA GLU A 194 -42.78 -21.11 -22.19
C GLU A 194 -43.46 -20.46 -23.41
N ASN A 195 -42.86 -20.59 -24.62
CA ASN A 195 -43.44 -20.11 -25.89
C ASN A 195 -43.66 -21.24 -26.91
#